data_5cfc67087882899e9a6b78fe78a91c3b
#
_entry.id   5cfc67087882899e9a6b78fe78a91c3b
#
_cell.length_a   1.000
_cell.length_b   1.000
_cell.length_c   1.000
_cell.angle_alpha   90.00
_cell.angle_beta   90.00
_cell.angle_gamma   90.00
#
_symmetry.space_group_name_H-M   'P 1'
#
loop_
_entity.id
_entity.type
_entity.pdbx_description
1 polymer ?
#
loop_
_entity_poly.entity_id
_entity_poly.type
_entity_poly.pdbx_seq_one_letter_code
_entity_poly.pdbx_strand_id
1 'polypeptide(L)'
;TREALLTEAITTLNAAKSKVLATAPSAAFLNKTVGGLDILNTINALLARYSLMAGKWDDAISAANAVNLKAKSTFRYDDIARNPIFDVALSNVNVYQPINANLGLKGDLIPSADDKRVLFYLRSKTPSGTGIFSGTGFFASNKTEIPVFLPGEIMLIKAEALARKNQLADAKVELDKVLTKKPVDDIYGLGADLTPYDGTLTQEALLREIYKNRSIELFMSGLKLEDSRRFVRPGPGAAGAERTRNFYPYPNNERDNNPNTPADPAI
;
A
#
# COMPACT_ATOMS: atom_id res chain seq x y z
N THR A 1 2.25 -15.35 -17.29
CA THR A 1 2.75 -15.51 -15.91
C THR A 1 2.76 -14.16 -15.18
N ARG A 2 2.86 -14.17 -13.84
CA ARG A 2 3.04 -12.98 -13.00
C ARG A 2 4.27 -12.17 -13.43
N GLU A 3 5.37 -12.85 -13.69
CA GLU A 3 6.64 -12.24 -14.12
C GLU A 3 6.49 -11.51 -15.46
N ALA A 4 5.77 -12.10 -16.41
CA ALA A 4 5.50 -11.48 -17.69
C ALA A 4 4.65 -10.21 -17.54
N LEU A 5 3.62 -10.23 -16.69
CA LEU A 5 2.79 -9.06 -16.41
C LEU A 5 3.57 -7.93 -15.76
N LEU A 6 4.44 -8.24 -14.79
CA LEU A 6 5.30 -7.24 -14.16
C LEU A 6 6.30 -6.64 -15.16
N THR A 7 6.86 -7.46 -16.03
CA THR A 7 7.79 -7.01 -17.09
C THR A 7 7.07 -6.06 -18.04
N GLU A 8 5.88 -6.41 -18.50
CA GLU A 8 5.08 -5.58 -19.39
C GLU A 8 4.67 -4.26 -18.72
N ALA A 9 4.23 -4.31 -17.46
CA ALA A 9 3.88 -3.12 -16.70
C ALA A 9 5.08 -2.15 -16.57
N ILE A 10 6.27 -2.66 -16.24
CA ILE A 10 7.50 -1.86 -16.13
C ILE A 10 7.87 -1.27 -17.50
N THR A 11 7.78 -2.05 -18.57
CA THR A 11 8.07 -1.61 -19.94
C THR A 11 7.13 -0.48 -20.35
N THR A 12 5.84 -0.65 -20.15
CA THR A 12 4.79 0.34 -20.46
C THR A 12 5.01 1.63 -19.68
N LEU A 13 5.30 1.55 -18.37
CA LEU A 13 5.57 2.71 -17.53
C LEU A 13 6.83 3.45 -17.95
N ASN A 14 7.90 2.75 -18.33
CA ASN A 14 9.13 3.38 -18.85
C ASN A 14 8.86 4.09 -20.18
N ALA A 15 8.09 3.51 -21.07
CA ALA A 15 7.69 4.15 -22.33
C ALA A 15 6.83 5.41 -22.05
N ALA A 16 5.89 5.34 -21.12
CA ALA A 16 5.09 6.48 -20.69
C ALA A 16 5.96 7.59 -20.08
N LYS A 17 6.89 7.22 -19.18
CA LYS A 17 7.86 8.16 -18.60
C LYS A 17 8.65 8.91 -19.66
N SER A 18 9.18 8.19 -20.64
CA SER A 18 9.94 8.79 -21.74
C SER A 18 9.11 9.79 -22.55
N LYS A 19 7.84 9.48 -22.82
CA LYS A 19 6.92 10.39 -23.51
C LYS A 19 6.62 11.64 -22.69
N VAL A 20 6.33 11.49 -21.40
CA VAL A 20 6.03 12.63 -20.49
C VAL A 20 7.24 13.56 -20.34
N LEU A 21 8.45 12.99 -20.31
CA LEU A 21 9.69 13.78 -20.24
C LEU A 21 9.99 14.51 -21.57
N ALA A 22 9.68 13.89 -22.72
CA ALA A 22 9.87 14.51 -24.03
C ALA A 22 8.83 15.62 -24.30
N THR A 23 7.59 15.44 -23.85
CA THR A 23 6.49 16.40 -24.06
C THR A 23 5.59 16.41 -22.84
N ALA A 24 5.64 17.48 -22.07
CA ALA A 24 4.77 17.64 -20.91
C ALA A 24 3.29 17.66 -21.31
N PRO A 25 2.42 16.92 -20.60
CA PRO A 25 0.99 16.97 -20.84
C PRO A 25 0.43 18.39 -20.66
N SER A 26 -0.53 18.80 -21.51
CA SER A 26 -1.14 20.12 -21.39
C SER A 26 -1.98 20.23 -20.10
N ALA A 27 -2.11 21.44 -19.56
CA ALA A 27 -2.96 21.70 -18.40
C ALA A 27 -4.43 21.32 -18.66
N ALA A 28 -4.92 21.52 -19.88
CA ALA A 28 -6.26 21.14 -20.28
C ALA A 28 -6.49 19.61 -20.21
N PHE A 29 -5.50 18.83 -20.67
CA PHE A 29 -5.50 17.36 -20.56
C PHE A 29 -5.50 16.94 -19.09
N LEU A 30 -4.56 17.46 -18.29
CA LEU A 30 -4.43 17.12 -16.88
C LEU A 30 -5.72 17.38 -16.11
N ASN A 31 -6.34 18.55 -16.32
CA ASN A 31 -7.56 18.91 -15.61
C ASN A 31 -8.79 18.07 -16.01
N LYS A 32 -8.89 17.71 -17.30
CA LYS A 32 -10.06 16.96 -17.82
C LYS A 32 -9.95 15.44 -17.58
N THR A 33 -8.76 14.88 -17.70
CA THR A 33 -8.62 13.42 -17.86
C THR A 33 -8.05 12.76 -16.60
N VAL A 34 -7.15 13.43 -15.91
CA VAL A 34 -6.40 12.85 -14.79
C VAL A 34 -6.32 13.81 -13.60
N GLY A 35 -7.36 14.60 -13.39
CA GLY A 35 -7.43 15.54 -12.27
C GLY A 35 -7.13 14.84 -10.94
N GLY A 36 -6.17 15.36 -10.19
CA GLY A 36 -5.70 14.77 -8.94
C GLY A 36 -4.42 13.95 -9.06
N LEU A 37 -3.92 13.69 -10.28
CA LEU A 37 -2.67 12.94 -10.48
C LEU A 37 -1.51 13.86 -10.91
N ASP A 38 -0.38 13.74 -10.22
CA ASP A 38 0.93 14.11 -10.75
C ASP A 38 1.45 12.94 -11.60
N ILE A 39 1.33 13.05 -12.92
CA ILE A 39 1.58 11.94 -13.85
C ILE A 39 3.00 11.39 -13.71
N LEU A 40 4.01 12.25 -13.82
CA LEU A 40 5.42 11.80 -13.79
C LEU A 40 5.76 11.19 -12.43
N ASN A 41 5.30 11.80 -11.36
CA ASN A 41 5.51 11.32 -10.01
C ASN A 41 4.81 9.98 -9.77
N THR A 42 3.57 9.84 -10.26
CA THR A 42 2.82 8.59 -10.22
C THR A 42 3.54 7.47 -10.99
N ILE A 43 4.05 7.77 -12.18
CA ILE A 43 4.82 6.79 -12.98
C ILE A 43 6.06 6.32 -12.20
N ASN A 44 6.82 7.24 -11.59
CA ASN A 44 7.99 6.87 -10.79
C ASN A 44 7.62 6.01 -9.58
N ALA A 45 6.53 6.34 -8.88
CA ALA A 45 6.04 5.56 -7.74
C ALA A 45 5.60 4.13 -8.15
N LEU A 46 4.89 4.00 -9.28
CA LEU A 46 4.48 2.71 -9.82
C LEU A 46 5.68 1.89 -10.33
N LEU A 47 6.67 2.53 -10.95
CA LEU A 47 7.93 1.88 -11.33
C LEU A 47 8.66 1.34 -10.10
N ALA A 48 8.74 2.11 -9.01
CA ALA A 48 9.33 1.65 -7.76
C ALA A 48 8.59 0.42 -7.20
N ARG A 49 7.25 0.48 -7.16
CA ARG A 49 6.40 -0.62 -6.68
C ARG A 49 6.55 -1.89 -7.51
N TYR A 50 6.44 -1.80 -8.83
CA TYR A 50 6.49 -2.99 -9.70
C TYR A 50 7.91 -3.54 -9.84
N SER A 51 8.95 -2.69 -9.80
CA SER A 51 10.34 -3.15 -9.73
C SER A 51 10.62 -3.92 -8.45
N LEU A 52 10.12 -3.44 -7.30
CA LEU A 52 10.20 -4.17 -6.03
C LEU A 52 9.50 -5.54 -6.13
N MET A 53 8.29 -5.58 -6.67
CA MET A 53 7.52 -6.82 -6.86
C MET A 53 8.22 -7.81 -7.81
N ALA A 54 8.97 -7.29 -8.79
CA ALA A 54 9.75 -8.08 -9.75
C ALA A 54 11.14 -8.50 -9.21
N GLY A 55 11.51 -8.12 -7.98
CA GLY A 55 12.83 -8.41 -7.42
C GLY A 55 13.98 -7.57 -8.02
N LYS A 56 13.66 -6.51 -8.75
CA LYS A 56 14.62 -5.59 -9.37
C LYS A 56 14.97 -4.48 -8.38
N TRP A 57 15.82 -4.81 -7.40
CA TRP A 57 16.07 -3.95 -6.24
C TRP A 57 16.69 -2.61 -6.61
N ASP A 58 17.66 -2.57 -7.54
CA ASP A 58 18.32 -1.34 -7.96
C ASP A 58 17.36 -0.42 -8.74
N ASP A 59 16.52 -1.00 -9.60
CA ASP A 59 15.50 -0.25 -10.34
C ASP A 59 14.44 0.32 -9.37
N ALA A 60 14.06 -0.46 -8.34
CA ALA A 60 13.12 -0.01 -7.31
C ALA A 60 13.67 1.18 -6.52
N ILE A 61 14.94 1.13 -6.10
CA ILE A 61 15.63 2.23 -5.40
C ILE A 61 15.73 3.46 -6.31
N SER A 62 16.15 3.27 -7.56
CA SER A 62 16.30 4.36 -8.52
C SER A 62 14.97 5.07 -8.79
N ALA A 63 13.91 4.31 -9.04
CA ALA A 63 12.58 4.85 -9.26
C ALA A 63 12.04 5.56 -8.00
N ALA A 64 12.22 4.97 -6.82
CA ALA A 64 11.80 5.56 -5.54
C ALA A 64 12.53 6.89 -5.25
N ASN A 65 13.81 7.01 -5.59
CA ASN A 65 14.58 8.25 -5.45
C ASN A 65 14.06 9.37 -6.38
N ALA A 66 13.41 9.02 -7.48
CA ALA A 66 12.82 9.99 -8.41
C ALA A 66 11.41 10.45 -7.98
N VAL A 67 10.84 9.91 -6.89
CA VAL A 67 9.53 10.31 -6.40
C VAL A 67 9.63 11.56 -5.53
N ASN A 68 8.84 12.59 -5.88
CA ASN A 68 8.62 13.73 -5.00
C ASN A 68 7.61 13.38 -3.90
N LEU A 69 8.08 13.14 -2.69
CA LEU A 69 7.25 12.77 -1.54
C LEU A 69 6.32 13.88 -1.03
N LYS A 70 6.46 15.10 -1.55
CA LYS A 70 5.61 16.26 -1.22
C LYS A 70 4.51 16.51 -2.25
N ALA A 71 4.44 15.74 -3.33
CA ALA A 71 3.40 15.83 -4.34
C ALA A 71 2.29 14.82 -4.09
N LYS A 72 1.04 15.25 -4.22
CA LYS A 72 -0.14 14.38 -4.10
C LYS A 72 -0.51 13.77 -5.43
N SER A 73 -0.89 12.50 -5.39
CA SER A 73 -1.56 11.82 -6.50
C SER A 73 -2.68 10.96 -5.93
N THR A 74 -3.92 11.30 -6.25
CA THR A 74 -5.11 10.70 -5.65
C THR A 74 -6.13 10.27 -6.68
N PHE A 75 -6.84 9.19 -6.40
CA PHE A 75 -8.12 8.88 -7.03
C PHE A 75 -9.20 9.73 -6.39
N ARG A 76 -10.00 10.40 -7.21
CA ARG A 76 -11.11 11.23 -6.77
C ARG A 76 -12.42 10.46 -6.86
N TYR A 77 -13.29 10.74 -5.92
CA TYR A 77 -14.59 10.11 -5.79
C TYR A 77 -15.69 11.16 -5.66
N ASP A 78 -16.90 10.81 -6.05
CA ASP A 78 -18.10 11.65 -5.99
C ASP A 78 -19.33 10.84 -5.53
N ASP A 79 -20.52 11.37 -5.72
CA ASP A 79 -21.76 10.69 -5.33
C ASP A 79 -22.13 9.51 -6.25
N ILE A 80 -21.55 9.46 -7.46
CA ILE A 80 -21.76 8.39 -8.44
C ILE A 80 -20.67 7.34 -8.33
N ALA A 81 -19.40 7.76 -8.41
CA ALA A 81 -18.22 6.93 -8.23
C ALA A 81 -17.70 7.09 -6.80
N ARG A 82 -18.27 6.32 -5.87
CA ARG A 82 -17.99 6.43 -4.44
C ARG A 82 -16.68 5.77 -4.06
N ASN A 83 -16.06 6.24 -2.97
CA ASN A 83 -14.91 5.58 -2.34
C ASN A 83 -15.28 4.14 -1.98
N PRO A 84 -14.72 3.14 -2.66
CA PRO A 84 -15.17 1.75 -2.53
C PRO A 84 -14.86 1.15 -1.16
N ILE A 85 -13.82 1.63 -0.49
CA ILE A 85 -13.44 1.14 0.83
C ILE A 85 -14.44 1.64 1.89
N PHE A 86 -14.79 2.92 1.84
CA PHE A 86 -15.79 3.45 2.74
C PHE A 86 -17.16 2.82 2.48
N ASP A 87 -17.58 2.73 1.23
CA ASP A 87 -18.91 2.23 0.86
C ASP A 87 -19.11 0.77 1.32
N VAL A 88 -18.12 -0.10 1.13
CA VAL A 88 -18.23 -1.53 1.40
C VAL A 88 -17.90 -1.91 2.84
N ALA A 89 -16.87 -1.30 3.43
CA ALA A 89 -16.28 -1.79 4.68
C ALA A 89 -16.51 -0.88 5.89
N LEU A 90 -16.74 0.42 5.68
CA LEU A 90 -16.69 1.41 6.77
C LEU A 90 -17.90 2.34 6.83
N SER A 91 -18.83 2.22 5.88
CA SER A 91 -20.14 2.89 5.92
C SER A 91 -21.06 2.21 6.95
N ASN A 92 -22.24 2.80 7.17
CA ASN A 92 -23.24 2.25 8.09
C ASN A 92 -23.93 0.97 7.57
N VAL A 93 -23.78 0.62 6.31
CA VAL A 93 -24.43 -0.53 5.66
C VAL A 93 -23.64 -1.83 5.83
N ASN A 94 -22.43 -1.76 6.21
CA ASN A 94 -21.46 -2.79 6.64
C ASN A 94 -21.69 -4.22 6.14
N VAL A 95 -21.19 -4.50 4.97
CA VAL A 95 -21.01 -5.88 4.51
C VAL A 95 -19.78 -6.50 5.21
N TYR A 96 -18.76 -5.69 5.47
CA TYR A 96 -17.55 -6.04 6.22
C TYR A 96 -17.25 -4.99 7.27
N GLN A 97 -16.68 -5.41 8.40
CA GLN A 97 -16.32 -4.49 9.48
C GLN A 97 -14.99 -4.86 10.12
N PRO A 98 -14.12 -3.87 10.40
CA PRO A 98 -12.99 -4.10 11.31
C PRO A 98 -13.50 -4.47 12.70
N ILE A 99 -13.03 -5.59 13.24
CA ILE A 99 -13.45 -6.09 14.56
C ILE A 99 -12.61 -5.55 15.71
N ASN A 100 -11.44 -4.98 15.38
CA ASN A 100 -10.53 -4.38 16.36
C ASN A 100 -9.57 -3.39 15.66
N ALA A 101 -8.75 -2.71 16.44
CA ALA A 101 -7.76 -1.75 15.97
C ALA A 101 -6.43 -2.38 15.51
N ASN A 102 -6.33 -3.71 15.43
CA ASN A 102 -5.07 -4.39 15.05
C ASN A 102 -4.82 -4.38 13.55
N LEU A 103 -5.67 -3.73 12.74
CA LEU A 103 -5.58 -3.66 11.28
C LEU A 103 -5.49 -5.05 10.60
N GLY A 104 -6.11 -6.08 11.22
CA GLY A 104 -6.04 -7.46 10.76
C GLY A 104 -4.72 -8.18 11.04
N LEU A 105 -3.83 -7.57 11.81
CA LEU A 105 -2.51 -8.11 12.16
C LEU A 105 -2.57 -8.92 13.45
N LYS A 106 -1.63 -9.87 13.59
CA LYS A 106 -1.58 -10.81 14.71
C LYS A 106 -0.16 -10.92 15.28
N GLY A 107 -0.07 -11.33 16.54
CA GLY A 107 1.21 -11.57 17.22
C GLY A 107 2.07 -10.30 17.25
N ASP A 108 3.32 -10.43 16.90
CA ASP A 108 4.31 -9.34 16.88
C ASP A 108 4.14 -8.33 15.74
N LEU A 109 3.24 -8.61 14.79
CA LEU A 109 2.87 -7.67 13.73
C LEU A 109 1.82 -6.65 14.21
N ILE A 110 1.19 -6.84 15.36
CA ILE A 110 0.20 -5.89 15.90
C ILE A 110 0.87 -4.52 16.06
N PRO A 111 0.21 -3.44 15.61
CA PRO A 111 0.72 -2.08 15.79
C PRO A 111 0.98 -1.77 17.27
N SER A 112 1.98 -0.96 17.56
CA SER A 112 2.14 -0.36 18.90
C SER A 112 0.90 0.44 19.27
N ALA A 113 0.56 0.49 20.55
CA ALA A 113 -0.53 1.32 21.05
C ALA A 113 -0.31 2.83 20.76
N ASP A 114 0.94 3.25 20.62
CA ASP A 114 1.32 4.63 20.35
C ASP A 114 1.37 4.95 18.84
N ASP A 115 1.20 3.96 17.97
CA ASP A 115 1.25 4.16 16.51
C ASP A 115 0.06 5.01 16.03
N LYS A 116 0.34 6.27 15.67
CA LYS A 116 -0.69 7.23 15.26
C LYS A 116 -1.41 6.85 13.97
N ARG A 117 -0.84 5.97 13.13
CA ARG A 117 -1.47 5.50 11.90
C ARG A 117 -2.74 4.69 12.18
N VAL A 118 -2.83 4.02 13.33
CA VAL A 118 -4.04 3.27 13.71
C VAL A 118 -5.22 4.23 13.84
N LEU A 119 -5.07 5.34 14.56
CA LEU A 119 -6.12 6.36 14.72
C LEU A 119 -6.40 7.14 13.43
N PHE A 120 -5.42 7.21 12.52
CA PHE A 120 -5.62 7.78 11.20
C PHE A 120 -6.60 6.95 10.36
N TYR A 121 -6.53 5.63 10.45
CA TYR A 121 -7.37 4.72 9.65
C TYR A 121 -8.69 4.37 10.31
N LEU A 122 -8.68 4.14 11.60
CA LEU A 122 -9.83 3.59 12.33
C LEU A 122 -10.04 4.33 13.65
N ARG A 123 -11.30 4.67 13.93
CA ARG A 123 -11.74 5.20 15.21
C ARG A 123 -12.85 4.32 15.77
N SER A 124 -12.72 3.90 17.03
CA SER A 124 -13.80 3.19 17.73
C SER A 124 -15.03 4.09 17.87
N LYS A 125 -16.20 3.51 17.63
CA LYS A 125 -17.50 4.17 17.87
C LYS A 125 -18.01 3.95 19.31
N THR A 126 -17.35 3.09 20.06
CA THR A 126 -17.73 2.78 21.45
C THR A 126 -16.67 3.31 22.44
N PRO A 127 -17.06 3.84 23.60
CA PRO A 127 -16.11 4.31 24.61
C PRO A 127 -15.15 3.22 25.11
N SER A 128 -15.57 1.96 25.11
CA SER A 128 -14.78 0.81 25.54
C SER A 128 -13.72 0.37 24.53
N GLY A 129 -13.69 0.97 23.32
CA GLY A 129 -12.77 0.57 22.26
C GLY A 129 -13.05 -0.80 21.66
N THR A 130 -14.13 -1.46 22.06
CA THR A 130 -14.61 -2.75 21.52
C THR A 130 -15.82 -2.55 20.64
N GLY A 131 -15.92 -3.29 19.55
CA GLY A 131 -17.11 -3.31 18.69
C GLY A 131 -16.91 -2.60 17.36
N ILE A 132 -17.77 -1.64 17.03
CA ILE A 132 -17.84 -1.03 15.71
C ILE A 132 -16.79 0.07 15.54
N PHE A 133 -16.05 0.00 14.44
CA PHE A 133 -15.09 1.04 14.03
C PHE A 133 -15.66 1.89 12.88
N SER A 134 -15.34 3.17 12.88
CA SER A 134 -15.52 4.06 11.74
C SER A 134 -14.21 4.24 11.00
N GLY A 135 -14.29 4.34 9.66
CA GLY A 135 -13.17 4.79 8.86
C GLY A 135 -12.90 6.27 9.08
N THR A 136 -11.62 6.60 9.12
CA THR A 136 -11.12 7.98 9.14
C THR A 136 -10.06 8.13 8.05
N GLY A 137 -9.36 9.25 7.97
CA GLY A 137 -8.36 9.47 6.93
C GLY A 137 -8.93 9.22 5.53
N PHE A 138 -8.33 8.30 4.79
CA PHE A 138 -8.74 7.96 3.41
C PHE A 138 -10.12 7.29 3.30
N PHE A 139 -10.70 6.88 4.40
CA PHE A 139 -11.94 6.10 4.47
C PHE A 139 -13.05 6.80 5.26
N ALA A 140 -13.01 8.14 5.30
CA ALA A 140 -13.94 8.93 6.13
C ALA A 140 -15.32 9.13 5.49
N SER A 141 -15.44 9.09 4.15
CA SER A 141 -16.69 9.30 3.44
C SER A 141 -16.66 8.76 2.01
N ASN A 142 -17.81 8.74 1.35
CA ASN A 142 -17.94 8.38 -0.07
C ASN A 142 -17.07 9.22 -1.01
N LYS A 143 -16.74 10.44 -0.65
CA LYS A 143 -15.99 11.40 -1.50
C LYS A 143 -14.52 11.54 -1.09
N THR A 144 -14.09 10.83 -0.04
CA THR A 144 -12.71 10.93 0.41
C THR A 144 -11.76 10.32 -0.62
N GLU A 145 -10.76 11.11 -1.03
CA GLU A 145 -9.76 10.68 -2.01
C GLU A 145 -8.86 9.58 -1.44
N ILE A 146 -8.47 8.63 -2.29
CA ILE A 146 -7.50 7.58 -1.96
C ILE A 146 -6.18 7.85 -2.70
N PRO A 147 -5.03 7.91 -2.00
CA PRO A 147 -3.73 8.05 -2.65
C PRO A 147 -3.40 6.89 -3.59
N VAL A 148 -2.80 7.19 -4.74
CA VAL A 148 -2.26 6.18 -5.67
C VAL A 148 -1.01 5.54 -5.07
N PHE A 149 -0.24 6.32 -4.33
CA PHE A 149 0.91 5.89 -3.54
C PHE A 149 1.04 6.78 -2.30
N LEU A 150 1.75 6.29 -1.29
CA LEU A 150 2.03 7.01 -0.05
C LEU A 150 3.54 7.34 0.06
N PRO A 151 3.91 8.48 0.69
CA PRO A 151 5.31 8.74 1.01
C PRO A 151 5.97 7.59 1.80
N GLY A 152 5.26 7.06 2.80
CA GLY A 152 5.75 5.92 3.57
C GLY A 152 5.89 4.63 2.75
N GLU A 153 5.04 4.40 1.76
CA GLU A 153 5.24 3.28 0.82
C GLU A 153 6.58 3.39 0.09
N ILE A 154 6.91 4.58 -0.43
CA ILE A 154 8.14 4.79 -1.19
C ILE A 154 9.38 4.59 -0.32
N MET A 155 9.34 5.10 0.93
CA MET A 155 10.41 4.86 1.91
C MET A 155 10.55 3.36 2.23
N LEU A 156 9.44 2.65 2.41
CA LEU A 156 9.46 1.20 2.70
C LEU A 156 9.87 0.36 1.49
N ILE A 157 9.62 0.80 0.26
CA ILE A 157 10.17 0.18 -0.96
C ILE A 157 11.70 0.27 -0.93
N LYS A 158 12.26 1.43 -0.62
CA LYS A 158 13.71 1.61 -0.49
C LYS A 158 14.28 0.75 0.64
N ALA A 159 13.65 0.80 1.81
CA ALA A 159 14.07 0.01 2.97
C ALA A 159 14.11 -1.50 2.65
N GLU A 160 13.07 -2.03 2.00
CA GLU A 160 13.02 -3.45 1.61
C GLU A 160 14.10 -3.79 0.58
N ALA A 161 14.24 -2.98 -0.49
CA ALA A 161 15.23 -3.24 -1.53
C ALA A 161 16.66 -3.20 -0.98
N LEU A 162 16.98 -2.24 -0.12
CA LEU A 162 18.28 -2.13 0.56
C LEU A 162 18.53 -3.31 1.49
N ALA A 163 17.53 -3.72 2.30
CA ALA A 163 17.65 -4.88 3.18
C ALA A 163 17.91 -6.17 2.38
N ARG A 164 17.21 -6.37 1.26
CA ARG A 164 17.42 -7.54 0.38
C ARG A 164 18.78 -7.55 -0.31
N LYS A 165 19.37 -6.37 -0.49
CA LYS A 165 20.77 -6.20 -0.95
C LYS A 165 21.81 -6.32 0.19
N ASN A 166 21.39 -6.64 1.41
CA ASN A 166 22.22 -6.67 2.61
C ASN A 166 22.88 -5.31 2.98
N GLN A 167 22.29 -4.21 2.51
CA GLN A 167 22.68 -2.84 2.89
C GLN A 167 21.89 -2.41 4.13
N LEU A 168 22.18 -3.06 5.26
CA LEU A 168 21.31 -3.05 6.44
C LEU A 168 21.24 -1.69 7.14
N ALA A 169 22.37 -0.97 7.19
CA ALA A 169 22.42 0.37 7.77
C ALA A 169 21.53 1.36 7.00
N ASP A 170 21.62 1.34 5.67
CA ASP A 170 20.81 2.21 4.80
C ASP A 170 19.33 1.82 4.85
N ALA A 171 19.05 0.52 4.90
CA ALA A 171 17.68 0.00 5.05
C ALA A 171 17.04 0.49 6.37
N LYS A 172 17.79 0.47 7.47
CA LYS A 172 17.35 1.02 8.75
C LYS A 172 17.04 2.51 8.68
N VAL A 173 17.89 3.28 8.01
CA VAL A 173 17.66 4.73 7.82
C VAL A 173 16.33 5.00 7.11
N GLU A 174 16.02 4.25 6.05
CA GLU A 174 14.74 4.43 5.34
C GLU A 174 13.53 3.93 6.18
N LEU A 175 13.69 2.87 6.95
CA LEU A 175 12.67 2.39 7.91
C LEU A 175 12.41 3.42 9.00
N ASP A 176 13.46 3.99 9.59
CA ASP A 176 13.36 4.99 10.66
C ASP A 176 12.60 6.24 10.20
N LYS A 177 12.73 6.64 8.94
CA LYS A 177 11.94 7.75 8.37
C LYS A 177 10.44 7.49 8.44
N VAL A 178 10.00 6.24 8.31
CA VAL A 178 8.58 5.87 8.43
C VAL A 178 8.15 5.80 9.89
N LEU A 179 8.97 5.19 10.73
CA LEU A 179 8.68 5.07 12.16
C LEU A 179 8.59 6.43 12.87
N THR A 180 9.53 7.32 12.58
CA THR A 180 9.60 8.64 13.26
C THR A 180 8.78 9.73 12.58
N LYS A 181 8.19 9.44 11.41
CA LYS A 181 7.37 10.41 10.68
C LYS A 181 6.17 10.84 11.52
N LYS A 182 6.07 12.13 11.79
CA LYS A 182 4.91 12.70 12.47
C LYS A 182 3.77 12.93 11.47
N PRO A 183 2.49 12.83 11.90
CA PRO A 183 1.36 13.15 11.03
C PRO A 183 1.44 14.54 10.37
N VAL A 184 1.95 15.53 11.08
CA VAL A 184 2.11 16.91 10.59
C VAL A 184 3.16 17.05 9.47
N ASP A 185 4.10 16.13 9.38
CA ASP A 185 5.17 16.14 8.39
C ASP A 185 4.79 15.38 7.09
N ASP A 186 3.65 14.70 7.10
CA ASP A 186 3.15 13.93 5.95
C ASP A 186 2.06 14.68 5.19
N ILE A 187 2.15 14.70 3.86
CA ILE A 187 1.20 15.43 3.00
C ILE A 187 -0.26 14.94 3.10
N TYR A 188 -0.46 13.74 3.62
CA TYR A 188 -1.78 13.15 3.87
C TYR A 188 -2.13 13.09 5.36
N GLY A 189 -1.22 13.49 6.24
CA GLY A 189 -1.41 13.39 7.68
C GLY A 189 -1.17 11.98 8.24
N LEU A 190 -0.53 11.08 7.49
CA LEU A 190 -0.25 9.71 7.89
C LEU A 190 1.17 9.59 8.45
N GLY A 191 1.30 9.43 9.74
CA GLY A 191 2.59 9.28 10.43
C GLY A 191 2.48 8.36 11.63
N ALA A 192 3.54 7.57 11.88
CA ALA A 192 3.60 6.65 13.00
C ALA A 192 3.91 7.36 14.32
N ASP A 193 4.79 8.37 14.30
CA ASP A 193 5.25 9.17 15.46
C ASP A 193 5.84 8.27 16.55
N LEU A 194 6.62 7.26 16.14
CA LEU A 194 7.29 6.30 17.02
C LEU A 194 8.78 6.63 17.16
N THR A 195 9.48 5.87 18.00
CA THR A 195 10.95 5.89 18.08
C THR A 195 11.59 5.18 16.89
N PRO A 196 12.86 5.49 16.55
CA PRO A 196 13.61 4.71 15.57
C PRO A 196 13.67 3.22 15.93
N TYR A 197 13.89 2.38 14.93
CA TYR A 197 14.08 0.95 15.12
C TYR A 197 15.32 0.68 16.01
N ASP A 198 15.12 -0.05 17.08
CA ASP A 198 16.12 -0.44 18.07
C ASP A 198 16.41 -1.94 18.13
N GLY A 199 15.80 -2.71 17.23
CA GLY A 199 15.98 -4.16 17.13
C GLY A 199 17.31 -4.56 16.49
N THR A 200 17.48 -5.87 16.36
CA THR A 200 18.71 -6.46 15.79
C THR A 200 18.93 -6.06 14.33
N LEU A 201 20.14 -5.62 14.01
CA LEU A 201 20.53 -5.23 12.65
C LEU A 201 20.91 -6.44 11.80
N THR A 202 19.94 -7.32 11.53
CA THR A 202 20.05 -8.44 10.60
C THR A 202 19.06 -8.30 9.47
N GLN A 203 19.34 -8.94 8.34
CA GLN A 203 18.43 -8.90 7.18
C GLN A 203 17.03 -9.42 7.55
N GLU A 204 16.96 -10.53 8.28
CA GLU A 204 15.71 -11.16 8.68
C GLU A 204 14.89 -10.24 9.60
N ALA A 205 15.52 -9.68 10.65
CA ALA A 205 14.85 -8.79 11.60
C ALA A 205 14.35 -7.50 10.92
N LEU A 206 15.18 -6.88 10.07
CA LEU A 206 14.77 -5.69 9.32
C LEU A 206 13.64 -5.99 8.33
N LEU A 207 13.71 -7.07 7.57
CA LEU A 207 12.63 -7.45 6.66
C LEU A 207 11.33 -7.73 7.41
N ARG A 208 11.39 -8.32 8.61
CA ARG A 208 10.21 -8.53 9.46
C ARG A 208 9.58 -7.20 9.89
N GLU A 209 10.39 -6.26 10.36
CA GLU A 209 9.89 -4.94 10.78
C GLU A 209 9.38 -4.12 9.58
N ILE A 210 10.07 -4.17 8.44
CA ILE A 210 9.61 -3.56 7.18
C ILE A 210 8.25 -4.13 6.77
N TYR A 211 8.07 -5.45 6.82
CA TYR A 211 6.78 -6.08 6.50
C TYR A 211 5.66 -5.63 7.44
N LYS A 212 5.93 -5.53 8.76
CA LYS A 212 5.00 -4.99 9.73
C LYS A 212 4.59 -3.57 9.35
N ASN A 213 5.57 -2.69 9.13
CA ASN A 213 5.31 -1.31 8.79
C ASN A 213 4.61 -1.13 7.44
N ARG A 214 4.92 -1.94 6.42
CA ARG A 214 4.17 -1.98 5.17
C ARG A 214 2.71 -2.37 5.39
N SER A 215 2.47 -3.34 6.26
CA SER A 215 1.11 -3.81 6.57
C SER A 215 0.26 -2.74 7.26
N ILE A 216 0.88 -1.88 8.07
CA ILE A 216 0.21 -0.77 8.76
C ILE A 216 0.04 0.42 7.82
N GLU A 217 1.13 0.87 7.18
CA GLU A 217 1.14 2.03 6.28
C GLU A 217 0.19 1.86 5.10
N LEU A 218 0.07 0.64 4.58
CA LEU A 218 -0.71 0.30 3.39
C LEU A 218 -2.03 -0.40 3.73
N PHE A 219 -2.60 -0.11 4.90
CA PHE A 219 -3.86 -0.72 5.32
C PHE A 219 -4.96 -0.51 4.27
N MET A 220 -5.65 -1.58 3.87
CA MET A 220 -6.71 -1.62 2.85
C MET A 220 -6.31 -1.10 1.43
N SER A 221 -5.02 -1.01 1.13
CA SER A 221 -4.53 -0.61 -0.21
C SER A 221 -4.61 -1.72 -1.27
N GLY A 222 -4.93 -2.96 -0.88
CA GLY A 222 -4.89 -4.13 -1.75
C GLY A 222 -3.52 -4.79 -1.91
N LEU A 223 -2.46 -4.24 -1.35
CA LEU A 223 -1.08 -4.73 -1.53
C LEU A 223 -0.68 -5.85 -0.57
N LYS A 224 -1.46 -6.13 0.46
CA LYS A 224 -1.13 -7.09 1.52
C LYS A 224 -0.91 -8.51 1.01
N LEU A 225 -1.70 -9.00 0.05
CA LEU A 225 -1.55 -10.34 -0.50
C LEU A 225 -0.20 -10.51 -1.21
N GLU A 226 0.18 -9.54 -2.03
CA GLU A 226 1.46 -9.54 -2.73
C GLU A 226 2.63 -9.45 -1.74
N ASP A 227 2.55 -8.57 -0.76
CA ASP A 227 3.56 -8.45 0.28
C ASP A 227 3.71 -9.76 1.06
N SER A 228 2.61 -10.38 1.49
CA SER A 228 2.68 -11.63 2.27
C SER A 228 3.32 -12.79 1.48
N ARG A 229 3.12 -12.84 0.15
CA ARG A 229 3.81 -13.82 -0.72
C ARG A 229 5.29 -13.50 -0.86
N ARG A 230 5.65 -12.24 -1.14
CA ARG A 230 7.04 -11.79 -1.34
C ARG A 230 7.89 -11.94 -0.08
N PHE A 231 7.30 -11.76 1.09
CA PHE A 231 7.96 -11.98 2.39
C PHE A 231 7.83 -13.44 2.88
N VAL A 232 7.34 -14.34 2.05
CA VAL A 232 7.19 -15.77 2.36
C VAL A 232 6.44 -16.01 3.67
N ARG A 233 5.42 -15.20 3.93
CA ARG A 233 4.60 -15.33 5.16
C ARG A 233 3.69 -16.56 5.09
N PRO A 234 3.35 -17.17 6.25
CA PRO A 234 2.53 -18.38 6.29
C PRO A 234 1.22 -18.23 5.49
N GLY A 235 1.01 -19.15 4.56
CA GLY A 235 -0.15 -19.19 3.68
C GLY A 235 -1.26 -20.10 4.17
N PRO A 236 -2.26 -20.38 3.30
CA PRO A 236 -3.39 -21.23 3.64
C PRO A 236 -2.95 -22.59 4.17
N GLY A 237 -3.58 -23.07 5.23
CA GLY A 237 -3.29 -24.36 5.87
C GLY A 237 -2.04 -24.41 6.75
N ALA A 238 -1.17 -23.41 6.71
CA ALA A 238 0.00 -23.35 7.58
C ALA A 238 -0.36 -22.86 8.99
N ALA A 239 0.39 -23.32 9.99
CA ALA A 239 0.29 -22.76 11.34
C ALA A 239 0.62 -21.27 11.32
N GLY A 240 -0.21 -20.46 11.96
CA GLY A 240 -0.06 -19.00 11.96
C GLY A 240 -0.38 -18.32 10.62
N ALA A 241 -1.19 -18.95 9.76
CA ALA A 241 -1.57 -18.41 8.46
C ALA A 241 -2.02 -16.93 8.53
N GLU A 242 -1.39 -16.10 7.72
CA GLU A 242 -1.70 -14.66 7.61
C GLU A 242 -2.63 -14.34 6.43
N ARG A 243 -2.87 -15.32 5.57
CA ARG A 243 -3.82 -15.23 4.47
C ARG A 243 -4.58 -16.54 4.29
N THR A 244 -5.81 -16.44 3.81
CA THR A 244 -6.71 -17.59 3.60
C THR A 244 -6.62 -18.14 2.18
N ARG A 245 -5.95 -17.44 1.26
CA ARG A 245 -5.76 -17.84 -0.14
C ARG A 245 -4.49 -17.26 -0.73
N ASN A 246 -3.97 -17.90 -1.75
CA ASN A 246 -2.77 -17.44 -2.46
C ASN A 246 -3.09 -16.52 -3.65
N PHE A 247 -4.31 -16.60 -4.18
CA PHE A 247 -4.81 -15.82 -5.30
C PHE A 247 -6.24 -15.37 -5.03
N TYR A 248 -6.65 -14.28 -5.64
CA TYR A 248 -8.07 -13.90 -5.64
C TYR A 248 -8.84 -14.76 -6.64
N PRO A 249 -10.11 -15.12 -6.35
CA PRO A 249 -10.99 -15.73 -7.32
C PRO A 249 -11.32 -14.71 -8.43
N TYR A 250 -11.74 -15.20 -9.58
CA TYR A 250 -12.31 -14.31 -10.59
C TYR A 250 -13.58 -13.65 -10.05
N PRO A 251 -13.85 -12.37 -10.42
CA PRO A 251 -15.10 -11.71 -10.03
C PRO A 251 -16.31 -12.51 -10.53
N ASN A 252 -17.39 -12.54 -9.76
CA ASN A 252 -18.61 -13.26 -10.14
C ASN A 252 -19.14 -12.78 -11.49
N ASN A 253 -19.15 -11.46 -11.74
CA ASN A 253 -19.59 -10.92 -13.02
C ASN A 253 -18.79 -11.46 -14.22
N GLU A 254 -17.47 -11.64 -14.04
CA GLU A 254 -16.62 -12.24 -15.07
C GLU A 254 -17.00 -13.71 -15.28
N ARG A 255 -17.20 -14.45 -14.21
CA ARG A 255 -17.57 -15.86 -14.25
C ARG A 255 -18.94 -16.10 -14.87
N ASP A 256 -19.92 -15.25 -14.55
CA ASP A 256 -21.30 -15.39 -14.99
C ASP A 256 -21.48 -14.97 -16.46
N ASN A 257 -20.66 -14.07 -16.97
CA ASN A 257 -20.84 -13.47 -18.30
C ASN A 257 -19.75 -13.83 -19.31
N ASN A 258 -18.65 -14.46 -18.90
CA ASN A 258 -17.57 -14.87 -19.80
C ASN A 258 -17.34 -16.40 -19.71
N PRO A 259 -17.82 -17.18 -20.70
CA PRO A 259 -17.67 -18.63 -20.69
C PRO A 259 -16.21 -19.12 -20.79
N ASN A 260 -15.29 -18.22 -21.14
CA ASN A 260 -13.86 -18.52 -21.20
C ASN A 260 -13.13 -18.23 -19.88
N THR A 261 -13.83 -17.81 -18.81
CA THR A 261 -13.21 -17.58 -17.50
C THR A 261 -12.63 -18.89 -16.99
N PRO A 262 -11.32 -18.96 -16.69
CA PRO A 262 -10.71 -20.16 -16.15
C PRO A 262 -11.29 -20.53 -14.79
N ALA A 263 -11.09 -21.78 -14.38
CA ALA A 263 -11.38 -22.19 -13.00
C ALA A 263 -10.57 -21.33 -12.00
N ASP A 264 -11.13 -21.14 -10.80
CA ASP A 264 -10.42 -20.42 -9.75
C ASP A 264 -9.09 -21.11 -9.44
N PRO A 265 -8.04 -20.32 -9.16
CA PRO A 265 -6.79 -20.86 -8.66
C PRO A 265 -7.01 -21.65 -7.36
N ALA A 266 -6.25 -22.72 -7.18
CA ALA A 266 -6.27 -23.47 -5.93
C ALA A 266 -5.93 -22.56 -4.73
N ILE A 267 -6.58 -22.86 -3.59
CA ILE A 267 -6.37 -22.15 -2.32
C ILE A 267 -4.93 -22.31 -1.82
#